data_f2560770666520f65a133c308b28d8cf
#
_entry.id   f2560770666520f65a133c308b28d8cf
#
_cell.length_a   1.000
_cell.length_b   1.000
_cell.length_c   1.000
_cell.angle_alpha   90.00
_cell.angle_beta   90.00
_cell.angle_gamma   90.00
#
_symmetry.space_group_name_H-M   'P 1'
#
loop_
_entity.id
_entity.type
_entity.pdbx_description
1 polymer ?
#
loop_
_entity_poly.entity_id
_entity_poly.type
_entity_poly.pdbx_seq_one_letter_code
_entity_poly.pdbx_strand_id
1 'polypeptide(L)'
;MAAEKTKLKILILGVGGNVSQGIIKALKNSELNMELIGACISPQSIGLYMCEKAYISPYANEEKFIDWLIDLCNQEAVDIVLTGVEENICAIQEQIEKFKSNTKAVFVASDYAKLMIGQDKFLTCEWLKENGCNYPEYCKLEDKLEVEKLISKVGFPLVAKPRNGKSSQGVYLIQSQEELDAIADAEEYVLEECVGTGEQEYTVGCYCDKQGRLQDVIIMHRKLQDGSTAWAEVVEDAEIYQEAEKICKAFQPRGPLNIQLRLNAEGKPVCFELNVRFSGTTPMRAHFGYRDVEAMISEYVFNQPIESCFQVRPGIAVRYTNEMYIDTGADELLQKNGYDLEMGNRHTVIEQMRR
;
A
#
# COMPACT_ATOMS: atom_id res chain seq x y z
N MET A 1 28.72 7.41 -30.13
CA MET A 1 28.22 8.12 -28.93
C MET A 1 26.97 7.44 -28.49
N ALA A 2 26.97 6.73 -27.35
CA ALA A 2 25.75 6.20 -26.77
C ALA A 2 24.86 7.40 -26.44
N ALA A 3 23.63 7.41 -26.93
CA ALA A 3 22.65 8.41 -26.51
C ALA A 3 22.55 8.33 -24.99
N GLU A 4 22.78 9.46 -24.31
CA GLU A 4 22.53 9.57 -22.87
C GLU A 4 21.09 9.11 -22.63
N LYS A 5 20.94 7.98 -21.94
CA LYS A 5 19.61 7.45 -21.60
C LYS A 5 18.95 8.51 -20.74
N THR A 6 17.93 9.15 -21.25
CA THR A 6 17.15 10.19 -20.54
C THR A 6 16.75 9.62 -19.18
N LYS A 7 17.02 10.35 -18.11
CA LYS A 7 16.74 9.95 -16.73
C LYS A 7 15.23 9.88 -16.54
N LEU A 8 14.72 8.74 -16.07
CA LEU A 8 13.29 8.55 -15.79
C LEU A 8 12.88 9.42 -14.60
N LYS A 9 11.88 10.25 -14.74
CA LYS A 9 11.39 11.13 -13.68
C LYS A 9 10.16 10.55 -13.00
N ILE A 10 10.30 10.21 -11.73
CA ILE A 10 9.27 9.54 -10.93
C ILE A 10 8.82 10.48 -9.81
N LEU A 11 7.55 10.90 -9.85
CA LEU A 11 6.93 11.63 -8.76
C LEU A 11 6.29 10.65 -7.78
N ILE A 12 6.65 10.76 -6.50
CA ILE A 12 6.09 9.93 -5.44
C ILE A 12 5.33 10.83 -4.46
N LEU A 13 4.01 10.62 -4.37
CA LEU A 13 3.15 11.39 -3.48
C LEU A 13 3.04 10.75 -2.09
N GLY A 14 2.80 11.59 -1.08
CA GLY A 14 2.55 11.15 0.30
C GLY A 14 3.75 10.46 0.94
N VAL A 15 4.96 10.95 0.63
CA VAL A 15 6.23 10.33 1.07
C VAL A 15 6.48 10.39 2.58
N GLY A 16 5.60 11.03 3.35
CA GLY A 16 5.58 10.92 4.82
C GLY A 16 5.11 9.54 5.29
N GLY A 17 4.30 8.84 4.47
CA GLY A 17 3.74 7.53 4.80
C GLY A 17 4.71 6.36 4.53
N ASN A 18 4.62 5.33 5.36
CA ASN A 18 5.45 4.12 5.29
C ASN A 18 5.42 3.43 3.91
N VAL A 19 4.26 3.39 3.24
CA VAL A 19 4.11 2.72 1.94
C VAL A 19 4.85 3.48 0.84
N SER A 20 4.67 4.81 0.76
CA SER A 20 5.37 5.64 -0.24
C SER A 20 6.89 5.66 0.02
N GLN A 21 7.35 5.68 1.28
CA GLN A 21 8.76 5.47 1.61
C GLN A 21 9.25 4.08 1.15
N GLY A 22 8.39 3.08 1.24
CA GLY A 22 8.65 1.74 0.73
C GLY A 22 8.89 1.71 -0.78
N ILE A 23 8.11 2.47 -1.55
CA ILE A 23 8.30 2.66 -2.99
C ILE A 23 9.67 3.30 -3.28
N ILE A 24 10.02 4.38 -2.56
CA ILE A 24 11.33 5.03 -2.70
C ILE A 24 12.47 4.04 -2.44
N LYS A 25 12.38 3.26 -1.34
CA LYS A 25 13.41 2.26 -1.00
C LYS A 25 13.51 1.14 -2.04
N ALA A 26 12.40 0.68 -2.59
CA ALA A 26 12.40 -0.32 -3.66
C ALA A 26 13.09 0.23 -4.92
N LEU A 27 12.78 1.47 -5.32
CA LEU A 27 13.38 2.14 -6.46
C LEU A 27 14.88 2.39 -6.27
N LYS A 28 15.31 2.84 -5.08
CA LYS A 28 16.74 3.06 -4.79
C LYS A 28 17.60 1.79 -4.86
N ASN A 29 16.98 0.62 -4.74
CA ASN A 29 17.63 -0.67 -4.92
C ASN A 29 17.55 -1.20 -6.37
N SER A 30 16.96 -0.44 -7.27
CA SER A 30 16.79 -0.74 -8.69
C SER A 30 17.99 -0.26 -9.51
N GLU A 31 18.21 -0.86 -10.68
CA GLU A 31 19.22 -0.43 -11.67
C GLU A 31 18.68 0.63 -12.65
N LEU A 32 17.46 1.12 -12.46
CA LEU A 32 16.87 2.14 -13.31
C LEU A 32 17.61 3.47 -13.16
N ASN A 33 17.94 4.11 -14.30
CA ASN A 33 18.46 5.48 -14.29
C ASN A 33 17.30 6.45 -14.11
N MET A 34 17.13 6.98 -12.88
CA MET A 34 15.95 7.75 -12.50
C MET A 34 16.30 8.98 -11.65
N GLU A 35 15.36 9.89 -11.59
CA GLU A 35 15.29 11.03 -10.67
C GLU A 35 13.99 10.89 -9.86
N LEU A 36 14.11 10.84 -8.53
CA LEU A 36 12.97 10.74 -7.63
C LEU A 36 12.57 12.14 -7.18
N ILE A 37 11.29 12.45 -7.35
CA ILE A 37 10.67 13.71 -6.93
C ILE A 37 9.66 13.31 -5.83
N GLY A 38 9.87 13.82 -4.62
CA GLY A 38 9.00 13.55 -3.48
C GLY A 38 7.99 14.67 -3.27
N ALA A 39 6.73 14.32 -2.97
CA ALA A 39 5.76 15.31 -2.55
C ALA A 39 4.99 14.86 -1.30
N CYS A 40 4.78 15.77 -0.36
CA CYS A 40 4.03 15.53 0.87
C CYS A 40 3.47 16.82 1.45
N ILE A 41 2.46 16.69 2.31
CA ILE A 41 1.75 17.81 2.94
C ILE A 41 2.57 18.54 4.02
N SER A 42 3.60 17.90 4.58
CA SER A 42 4.41 18.45 5.68
C SER A 42 5.90 18.44 5.33
N PRO A 43 6.62 19.55 5.57
CA PRO A 43 8.07 19.63 5.35
C PRO A 43 8.90 18.71 6.27
N GLN A 44 8.32 18.21 7.38
CA GLN A 44 8.96 17.24 8.28
C GLN A 44 8.81 15.80 7.79
N SER A 45 8.18 15.58 6.62
CA SER A 45 8.02 14.24 6.04
C SER A 45 9.34 13.67 5.59
N ILE A 46 9.83 12.63 6.25
CA ILE A 46 11.17 12.05 6.04
C ILE A 46 11.42 11.62 4.59
N GLY A 47 10.41 11.13 3.89
CA GLY A 47 10.53 10.72 2.50
C GLY A 47 10.86 11.85 1.52
N LEU A 48 10.61 13.13 1.87
CA LEU A 48 11.04 14.27 1.06
C LEU A 48 12.56 14.31 0.95
N TYR A 49 13.26 14.06 2.07
CA TYR A 49 14.72 14.04 2.16
C TYR A 49 15.34 12.77 1.54
N MET A 50 14.51 11.80 1.18
CA MET A 50 14.94 10.61 0.44
C MET A 50 14.93 10.80 -1.08
N CYS A 51 14.47 11.93 -1.59
CA CYS A 51 14.34 12.24 -3.02
C CYS A 51 15.35 13.32 -3.45
N GLU A 52 15.62 13.42 -4.75
CA GLU A 52 16.49 14.46 -5.30
C GLU A 52 15.83 15.84 -5.26
N LYS A 53 14.49 15.88 -5.46
CA LYS A 53 13.66 17.08 -5.36
C LYS A 53 12.48 16.85 -4.45
N ALA A 54 12.02 17.91 -3.80
CA ALA A 54 10.90 17.87 -2.89
C ALA A 54 9.88 18.98 -3.12
N TYR A 55 8.61 18.67 -2.93
CA TYR A 55 7.50 19.62 -3.07
C TYR A 55 6.52 19.46 -1.90
N ILE A 56 5.98 20.60 -1.44
CA ILE A 56 4.87 20.59 -0.50
C ILE A 56 3.56 20.50 -1.31
N SER A 57 2.82 19.43 -1.08
CA SER A 57 1.54 19.19 -1.75
C SER A 57 0.36 19.75 -0.95
N PRO A 58 -0.73 20.15 -1.60
CA PRO A 58 -2.02 20.29 -0.92
C PRO A 58 -2.51 18.92 -0.41
N TYR A 59 -3.52 18.92 0.47
CA TYR A 59 -4.21 17.69 0.83
C TYR A 59 -5.00 17.13 -0.37
N ALA A 60 -5.14 15.81 -0.43
CA ALA A 60 -5.82 15.14 -1.54
C ALA A 60 -7.31 15.54 -1.68
N ASN A 61 -7.95 15.95 -0.60
CA ASN A 61 -9.35 16.42 -0.58
C ASN A 61 -9.53 17.93 -0.88
N GLU A 62 -8.43 18.66 -1.13
CA GLU A 62 -8.53 20.06 -1.56
C GLU A 62 -8.82 20.15 -3.06
N GLU A 63 -9.73 21.05 -3.47
CA GLU A 63 -10.09 21.25 -4.89
C GLU A 63 -8.89 21.49 -5.80
N LYS A 64 -7.86 22.19 -5.29
CA LYS A 64 -6.66 22.52 -6.04
C LYS A 64 -5.70 21.34 -6.24
N PHE A 65 -5.91 20.19 -5.58
CA PHE A 65 -4.94 19.08 -5.58
C PHE A 65 -4.65 18.55 -6.98
N ILE A 66 -5.66 18.30 -7.79
CA ILE A 66 -5.47 17.75 -9.14
C ILE A 66 -4.80 18.75 -10.07
N ASP A 67 -5.19 20.03 -10.01
CA ASP A 67 -4.56 21.08 -10.84
C ASP A 67 -3.10 21.27 -10.45
N TRP A 68 -2.79 21.33 -9.17
CA TRP A 68 -1.43 21.35 -8.65
C TRP A 68 -0.61 20.15 -9.13
N LEU A 69 -1.19 18.95 -9.08
CA LEU A 69 -0.50 17.74 -9.53
C LEU A 69 -0.20 17.76 -11.02
N ILE A 70 -1.14 18.18 -11.85
CA ILE A 70 -0.97 18.32 -13.30
C ILE A 70 0.12 19.34 -13.62
N ASP A 71 0.08 20.50 -12.96
CA ASP A 71 1.08 21.56 -13.14
C ASP A 71 2.49 21.07 -12.77
N LEU A 72 2.62 20.38 -11.62
CA LEU A 72 3.89 19.79 -11.20
C LEU A 72 4.39 18.74 -12.18
N CYS A 73 3.52 17.84 -12.65
CA CYS A 73 3.88 16.82 -13.63
C CYS A 73 4.41 17.45 -14.94
N ASN A 74 3.78 18.53 -15.38
CA ASN A 74 4.18 19.24 -16.61
C ASN A 74 5.47 20.04 -16.39
N GLN A 75 5.60 20.75 -15.27
CA GLN A 75 6.79 21.53 -14.91
C GLN A 75 8.03 20.66 -14.83
N GLU A 76 7.94 19.50 -14.16
CA GLU A 76 9.06 18.59 -13.98
C GLU A 76 9.22 17.58 -15.12
N ALA A 77 8.28 17.53 -16.07
CA ALA A 77 8.21 16.53 -17.13
C ALA A 77 8.24 15.11 -16.53
N VAL A 78 7.32 14.83 -15.60
CA VAL A 78 7.19 13.55 -14.88
C VAL A 78 6.76 12.45 -15.85
N ASP A 79 7.42 11.29 -15.79
CA ASP A 79 7.04 10.12 -16.59
C ASP A 79 5.95 9.29 -15.91
N ILE A 80 6.04 9.13 -14.57
CA ILE A 80 5.08 8.35 -13.80
C ILE A 80 4.87 8.94 -12.40
N VAL A 81 3.61 8.88 -11.94
CA VAL A 81 3.21 9.23 -10.57
C VAL A 81 2.93 7.95 -9.81
N LEU A 82 3.57 7.78 -8.65
CA LEU A 82 3.40 6.66 -7.73
C LEU A 82 2.93 7.17 -6.36
N THR A 83 2.16 6.38 -5.65
CA THR A 83 1.77 6.68 -4.27
C THR A 83 1.36 5.41 -3.53
N GLY A 84 1.58 5.41 -2.22
CA GLY A 84 1.06 4.41 -1.30
C GLY A 84 -0.08 4.94 -0.44
N VAL A 85 -0.53 6.17 -0.69
CA VAL A 85 -1.58 6.85 0.10
C VAL A 85 -2.92 6.73 -0.64
N GLU A 86 -3.88 6.08 -0.02
CA GLU A 86 -5.19 5.76 -0.61
C GLU A 86 -5.96 7.02 -0.99
N GLU A 87 -5.91 8.05 -0.15
CA GLU A 87 -6.57 9.32 -0.41
C GLU A 87 -6.05 9.97 -1.72
N ASN A 88 -4.74 9.89 -1.98
CA ASN A 88 -4.16 10.37 -3.24
C ASN A 88 -4.63 9.53 -4.42
N ILE A 89 -4.66 8.19 -4.26
CA ILE A 89 -5.11 7.28 -5.32
C ILE A 89 -6.55 7.58 -5.70
N CYS A 90 -7.43 7.73 -4.71
CA CYS A 90 -8.84 8.00 -4.94
C CYS A 90 -9.06 9.37 -5.58
N ALA A 91 -8.40 10.42 -5.07
CA ALA A 91 -8.53 11.76 -5.63
C ALA A 91 -8.08 11.85 -7.09
N ILE A 92 -6.98 11.16 -7.45
CA ILE A 92 -6.51 11.10 -8.84
C ILE A 92 -7.47 10.26 -9.68
N GLN A 93 -7.92 9.11 -9.19
CA GLN A 93 -8.79 8.20 -9.94
C GLN A 93 -10.17 8.80 -10.18
N GLU A 94 -10.69 9.57 -9.24
CA GLU A 94 -11.96 10.29 -9.37
C GLU A 94 -11.92 11.35 -10.49
N GLN A 95 -10.75 11.94 -10.74
CA GLN A 95 -10.51 12.94 -11.78
C GLN A 95 -9.54 12.44 -12.88
N ILE A 96 -9.50 11.13 -13.10
CA ILE A 96 -8.50 10.50 -13.97
C ILE A 96 -8.53 11.01 -15.42
N GLU A 97 -9.70 11.33 -15.95
CA GLU A 97 -9.83 11.86 -17.31
C GLU A 97 -9.26 13.29 -17.41
N LYS A 98 -9.44 14.12 -16.39
CA LYS A 98 -8.82 15.45 -16.31
C LYS A 98 -7.30 15.31 -16.24
N PHE A 99 -6.80 14.40 -15.39
CA PHE A 99 -5.36 14.15 -15.28
C PHE A 99 -4.76 13.71 -16.63
N LYS A 100 -5.30 12.67 -17.26
CA LYS A 100 -4.79 12.13 -18.54
C LYS A 100 -4.85 13.12 -19.70
N SER A 101 -5.86 14.01 -19.71
CA SER A 101 -6.03 14.99 -20.77
C SER A 101 -5.07 16.17 -20.68
N ASN A 102 -4.48 16.41 -19.51
CA ASN A 102 -3.69 17.62 -19.24
C ASN A 102 -2.22 17.35 -18.88
N THR A 103 -1.79 16.08 -18.78
CA THR A 103 -0.40 15.72 -18.59
C THR A 103 -0.03 14.43 -19.33
N LYS A 104 1.25 14.26 -19.62
CA LYS A 104 1.79 13.01 -20.19
C LYS A 104 2.20 11.99 -19.12
N ALA A 105 2.23 12.40 -17.86
CA ALA A 105 2.59 11.53 -16.75
C ALA A 105 1.65 10.33 -16.67
N VAL A 106 2.22 9.15 -16.47
CA VAL A 106 1.43 7.93 -16.28
C VAL A 106 0.97 7.84 -14.83
N PHE A 107 -0.28 7.49 -14.60
CA PHE A 107 -0.79 7.08 -13.29
C PHE A 107 -1.54 5.76 -13.43
N VAL A 108 -1.25 4.81 -12.55
CA VAL A 108 -1.83 3.46 -12.57
C VAL A 108 -2.54 3.18 -11.26
N ALA A 109 -3.81 2.91 -11.36
CA ALA A 109 -4.63 2.41 -10.26
C ALA A 109 -5.78 1.56 -10.83
N SER A 110 -6.34 0.73 -9.97
CA SER A 110 -7.60 0.03 -10.27
C SER A 110 -8.77 1.01 -10.36
N ASP A 111 -9.87 0.57 -10.96
CA ASP A 111 -11.08 1.40 -11.08
C ASP A 111 -11.60 1.82 -9.70
N TYR A 112 -12.24 2.99 -9.63
CA TYR A 112 -12.69 3.61 -8.38
C TYR A 112 -13.55 2.67 -7.52
N ALA A 113 -14.46 1.91 -8.13
CA ALA A 113 -15.28 0.94 -7.41
C ALA A 113 -14.44 -0.13 -6.67
N LYS A 114 -13.34 -0.59 -7.27
CA LYS A 114 -12.41 -1.54 -6.65
C LYS A 114 -11.65 -0.93 -5.49
N LEU A 115 -11.28 0.35 -5.61
CA LEU A 115 -10.65 1.09 -4.52
C LEU A 115 -11.59 1.18 -3.32
N MET A 116 -12.87 1.46 -3.54
CA MET A 116 -13.88 1.53 -2.47
C MET A 116 -14.08 0.19 -1.77
N ILE A 117 -14.08 -0.93 -2.50
CA ILE A 117 -14.12 -2.27 -1.91
C ILE A 117 -12.92 -2.49 -0.97
N GLY A 118 -11.71 -2.10 -1.40
CA GLY A 118 -10.51 -2.27 -0.57
C GLY A 118 -10.45 -1.32 0.64
N GLN A 119 -11.07 -0.15 0.57
CA GLN A 119 -11.07 0.83 1.68
C GLN A 119 -12.06 0.46 2.78
N ASP A 120 -13.21 -0.11 2.44
CA ASP A 120 -14.26 -0.46 3.38
C ASP A 120 -14.22 -1.97 3.68
N LYS A 121 -13.89 -2.32 4.92
CA LYS A 121 -13.74 -3.72 5.36
C LYS A 121 -15.04 -4.50 5.27
N PHE A 122 -16.18 -3.85 5.47
CA PHE A 122 -17.49 -4.49 5.27
C PHE A 122 -17.68 -4.83 3.78
N LEU A 123 -17.40 -3.88 2.87
CA LEU A 123 -17.49 -4.14 1.44
C LEU A 123 -16.47 -5.18 0.96
N THR A 124 -15.29 -5.23 1.58
CA THR A 124 -14.31 -6.30 1.32
C THR A 124 -14.90 -7.67 1.64
N CYS A 125 -15.50 -7.84 2.81
CA CYS A 125 -16.12 -9.13 3.21
C CYS A 125 -17.30 -9.50 2.30
N GLU A 126 -18.19 -8.53 1.98
CA GLU A 126 -19.29 -8.75 1.04
C GLU A 126 -18.77 -9.22 -0.32
N TRP A 127 -17.76 -8.52 -0.87
CA TRP A 127 -17.18 -8.87 -2.16
C TRP A 127 -16.54 -10.26 -2.16
N LEU A 128 -15.76 -10.60 -1.12
CA LEU A 128 -15.15 -11.92 -0.97
C LEU A 128 -16.20 -13.01 -0.96
N LYS A 129 -17.28 -12.83 -0.19
CA LYS A 129 -18.41 -13.75 -0.10
C LYS A 129 -19.11 -13.95 -1.43
N GLU A 130 -19.45 -12.86 -2.13
CA GLU A 130 -20.14 -12.90 -3.43
C GLU A 130 -19.33 -13.62 -4.50
N ASN A 131 -17.99 -13.54 -4.42
CA ASN A 131 -17.07 -14.20 -5.35
C ASN A 131 -16.58 -15.57 -4.88
N GLY A 132 -17.15 -16.08 -3.77
CA GLY A 132 -16.86 -17.41 -3.22
C GLY A 132 -15.43 -17.55 -2.68
N CYS A 133 -14.73 -16.45 -2.40
CA CYS A 133 -13.43 -16.44 -1.72
C CYS A 133 -13.60 -16.74 -0.22
N ASN A 134 -12.51 -17.08 0.46
CA ASN A 134 -12.57 -17.30 1.90
C ASN A 134 -12.56 -15.95 2.62
N TYR A 135 -13.50 -15.75 3.52
CA TYR A 135 -13.71 -14.52 4.29
C TYR A 135 -14.04 -14.85 5.75
N PRO A 136 -13.79 -13.96 6.72
CA PRO A 136 -14.27 -14.13 8.08
C PRO A 136 -15.78 -13.94 8.11
N GLU A 137 -16.49 -14.66 8.96
CA GLU A 137 -17.89 -14.32 9.24
C GLU A 137 -17.97 -12.90 9.78
N TYR A 138 -18.96 -12.13 9.35
CA TYR A 138 -19.00 -10.69 9.62
C TYR A 138 -20.42 -10.14 9.66
N CYS A 139 -20.58 -9.00 10.32
CA CYS A 139 -21.78 -8.19 10.25
C CYS A 139 -21.44 -6.70 10.54
N LYS A 140 -22.37 -5.82 10.27
CA LYS A 140 -22.29 -4.45 10.79
C LYS A 140 -22.56 -4.45 12.28
N LEU A 141 -21.77 -3.71 13.05
CA LEU A 141 -21.95 -3.65 14.51
C LEU A 141 -23.27 -2.98 14.93
N GLU A 142 -23.81 -2.09 14.11
CA GLU A 142 -25.11 -1.45 14.31
C GLU A 142 -26.32 -2.43 14.19
N ASP A 143 -26.17 -3.52 13.46
CA ASP A 143 -27.23 -4.52 13.23
C ASP A 143 -27.26 -5.56 14.36
N LYS A 144 -28.00 -5.28 15.42
CA LYS A 144 -28.06 -6.13 16.60
C LYS A 144 -28.50 -7.58 16.32
N LEU A 145 -29.39 -7.78 15.34
CA LEU A 145 -29.85 -9.14 14.99
C LEU A 145 -28.76 -9.96 14.31
N GLU A 146 -28.01 -9.33 13.40
CA GLU A 146 -26.88 -9.98 12.75
C GLU A 146 -25.71 -10.19 13.73
N VAL A 147 -25.49 -9.28 14.68
CA VAL A 147 -24.52 -9.45 15.77
C VAL A 147 -24.86 -10.69 16.63
N GLU A 148 -26.12 -10.85 17.06
CA GLU A 148 -26.55 -12.03 17.81
C GLU A 148 -26.37 -13.34 17.02
N LYS A 149 -26.65 -13.32 15.71
CA LYS A 149 -26.41 -14.46 14.81
C LYS A 149 -24.93 -14.79 14.70
N LEU A 150 -24.08 -13.76 14.51
CA LEU A 150 -22.63 -13.94 14.42
C LEU A 150 -22.07 -14.55 15.69
N ILE A 151 -22.43 -14.02 16.87
CA ILE A 151 -22.02 -14.57 18.17
C ILE A 151 -22.50 -16.03 18.34
N SER A 152 -23.73 -16.32 17.94
CA SER A 152 -24.27 -17.69 18.02
C SER A 152 -23.53 -18.65 17.10
N LYS A 153 -22.98 -18.17 15.97
CA LYS A 153 -22.30 -19.00 14.97
C LYS A 153 -20.84 -19.26 15.31
N VAL A 154 -20.10 -18.25 15.72
CA VAL A 154 -18.63 -18.32 15.88
C VAL A 154 -18.16 -18.12 17.33
N GLY A 155 -19.00 -17.58 18.22
CA GLY A 155 -18.62 -17.26 19.59
C GLY A 155 -17.63 -16.11 19.73
N PHE A 156 -17.06 -15.97 20.92
CA PHE A 156 -15.95 -15.07 21.20
C PHE A 156 -14.62 -15.84 21.14
N PRO A 157 -13.49 -15.18 20.83
CA PRO A 157 -13.35 -13.74 20.58
C PRO A 157 -13.82 -13.32 19.18
N LEU A 158 -14.23 -12.04 19.07
CA LEU A 158 -14.53 -11.35 17.82
C LEU A 158 -13.57 -10.18 17.61
N VAL A 159 -13.52 -9.63 16.40
CA VAL A 159 -12.73 -8.45 16.10
C VAL A 159 -13.64 -7.32 15.60
N ALA A 160 -13.69 -6.21 16.33
CA ALA A 160 -14.37 -5.01 15.89
C ALA A 160 -13.36 -4.07 15.21
N LYS A 161 -13.66 -3.62 13.99
CA LYS A 161 -12.78 -2.78 13.19
C LYS A 161 -13.57 -1.59 12.64
N PRO A 162 -12.98 -0.37 12.60
CA PRO A 162 -13.56 0.71 11.80
C PRO A 162 -13.66 0.25 10.34
N ARG A 163 -14.79 0.48 9.70
CA ARG A 163 -15.00 0.15 8.28
C ARG A 163 -13.92 0.81 7.42
N ASN A 164 -13.69 2.11 7.67
CA ASN A 164 -12.64 2.89 7.03
C ASN A 164 -11.54 3.18 8.06
N GLY A 165 -10.36 2.61 7.88
CA GLY A 165 -9.26 2.80 8.83
C GLY A 165 -7.99 2.11 8.39
N LYS A 166 -6.86 2.56 8.92
CA LYS A 166 -5.53 2.06 8.58
C LYS A 166 -4.66 1.87 9.82
N SER A 167 -3.60 1.07 9.68
CA SER A 167 -2.58 0.85 10.74
C SER A 167 -3.16 0.32 12.05
N SER A 168 -4.16 -0.55 12.00
CA SER A 168 -4.83 -1.16 13.15
C SER A 168 -5.41 -0.15 14.18
N GLN A 169 -5.59 1.12 13.80
CA GLN A 169 -6.20 2.11 14.68
C GLN A 169 -7.69 1.78 14.88
N GLY A 170 -8.13 1.79 16.14
CA GLY A 170 -9.52 1.50 16.49
C GLY A 170 -9.92 0.03 16.32
N VAL A 171 -8.98 -0.90 16.16
CA VAL A 171 -9.25 -2.34 16.10
C VAL A 171 -9.27 -2.90 17.52
N TYR A 172 -10.36 -3.57 17.88
CA TYR A 172 -10.56 -4.18 19.20
C TYR A 172 -10.73 -5.68 19.07
N LEU A 173 -10.02 -6.43 19.90
CA LEU A 173 -10.30 -7.85 20.16
C LEU A 173 -11.34 -7.94 21.27
N ILE A 174 -12.51 -8.46 20.95
CA ILE A 174 -13.68 -8.50 21.82
C ILE A 174 -13.83 -9.90 22.40
N GLN A 175 -13.71 -10.01 23.71
CA GLN A 175 -13.74 -11.30 24.40
C GLN A 175 -15.07 -11.58 25.11
N SER A 176 -15.93 -10.55 25.25
CA SER A 176 -17.22 -10.69 25.94
C SER A 176 -18.28 -9.73 25.40
N GLN A 177 -19.53 -9.98 25.75
CA GLN A 177 -20.64 -9.08 25.43
C GLN A 177 -20.45 -7.70 26.07
N GLU A 178 -19.89 -7.62 27.28
CA GLU A 178 -19.65 -6.36 27.98
C GLU A 178 -18.64 -5.49 27.22
N GLU A 179 -17.57 -6.08 26.67
CA GLU A 179 -16.60 -5.37 25.83
C GLU A 179 -17.23 -4.91 24.51
N LEU A 180 -18.11 -5.72 23.93
CA LEU A 180 -18.84 -5.36 22.71
C LEU A 180 -19.76 -4.17 22.93
N ASP A 181 -20.51 -4.18 24.04
CA ASP A 181 -21.45 -3.12 24.40
C ASP A 181 -20.75 -1.78 24.74
N ALA A 182 -19.46 -1.83 25.04
CA ALA A 182 -18.66 -0.64 25.36
C ALA A 182 -18.15 0.10 24.12
N ILE A 183 -18.30 -0.46 22.89
CA ILE A 183 -17.87 0.22 21.66
C ILE A 183 -18.83 1.35 21.35
N ALA A 184 -18.29 2.58 21.32
CA ALA A 184 -19.01 3.76 20.81
C ALA A 184 -19.01 3.74 19.26
N ASP A 185 -19.92 4.54 18.66
CA ASP A 185 -19.99 4.76 17.21
C ASP A 185 -20.14 3.46 16.38
N ALA A 186 -21.04 2.56 16.84
CA ALA A 186 -21.26 1.25 16.23
C ALA A 186 -21.53 1.29 14.71
N GLU A 187 -22.08 2.39 14.19
CA GLU A 187 -22.38 2.60 12.76
C GLU A 187 -21.11 2.57 11.88
N GLU A 188 -19.97 2.95 12.45
CA GLU A 188 -18.67 3.00 11.75
C GLU A 188 -17.90 1.69 11.80
N TYR A 189 -18.42 0.66 12.48
CA TYR A 189 -17.72 -0.59 12.73
C TYR A 189 -18.29 -1.79 11.97
N VAL A 190 -17.38 -2.63 11.49
CA VAL A 190 -17.65 -4.02 11.14
C VAL A 190 -17.19 -4.92 12.28
N LEU A 191 -17.99 -5.91 12.61
CA LEU A 191 -17.66 -6.99 13.54
C LEU A 191 -17.34 -8.25 12.74
N GLU A 192 -16.19 -8.86 13.00
CA GLU A 192 -15.70 -10.02 12.27
C GLU A 192 -15.35 -11.16 13.23
N GLU A 193 -15.43 -12.38 12.72
CA GLU A 193 -14.83 -13.57 13.33
C GLU A 193 -13.34 -13.33 13.58
N CYS A 194 -12.84 -13.71 14.76
CA CYS A 194 -11.41 -13.69 15.04
C CYS A 194 -10.74 -14.92 14.42
N VAL A 195 -10.33 -14.82 13.17
CA VAL A 195 -9.68 -15.91 12.45
C VAL A 195 -8.27 -16.15 12.98
N GLY A 196 -7.97 -17.39 13.34
CA GLY A 196 -6.63 -17.85 13.71
C GLY A 196 -5.96 -17.02 14.80
N THR A 197 -4.64 -16.95 14.78
CA THR A 197 -3.83 -16.18 15.72
C THR A 197 -2.90 -15.22 14.98
N GLY A 198 -2.32 -14.26 15.69
CA GLY A 198 -1.30 -13.36 15.12
C GLY A 198 -0.04 -14.08 14.63
N GLU A 199 0.22 -15.29 15.12
CA GLU A 199 1.33 -16.13 14.63
C GLU A 199 1.04 -16.79 13.26
N GLN A 200 -0.21 -16.72 12.78
CA GLN A 200 -0.65 -17.30 11.50
C GLN A 200 -1.08 -16.22 10.51
N GLU A 201 -0.43 -15.05 10.56
CA GLU A 201 -0.76 -13.90 9.73
C GLU A 201 0.19 -13.75 8.56
N TYR A 202 -0.39 -13.55 7.37
CA TYR A 202 0.35 -13.44 6.12
C TYR A 202 -0.02 -12.14 5.38
N THR A 203 0.96 -11.61 4.67
CA THR A 203 0.77 -10.55 3.69
C THR A 203 1.21 -11.05 2.33
N VAL A 204 0.30 -11.01 1.37
CA VAL A 204 0.50 -11.56 0.03
C VAL A 204 0.53 -10.41 -0.97
N GLY A 205 1.67 -10.25 -1.64
CA GLY A 205 1.81 -9.30 -2.74
C GLY A 205 1.43 -9.95 -4.05
N CYS A 206 0.47 -9.37 -4.74
CA CYS A 206 0.05 -9.78 -6.07
C CYS A 206 0.29 -8.64 -7.05
N TYR A 207 0.77 -8.94 -8.25
CA TYR A 207 0.85 -7.99 -9.35
C TYR A 207 -0.02 -8.46 -10.51
N CYS A 208 -0.96 -7.61 -10.92
CA CYS A 208 -1.78 -7.86 -12.09
C CYS A 208 -1.46 -6.86 -13.20
N ASP A 209 -1.43 -7.35 -14.45
CA ASP A 209 -1.09 -6.56 -15.63
C ASP A 209 -2.21 -5.58 -16.04
N LYS A 210 -1.98 -4.85 -17.14
CA LYS A 210 -2.96 -3.93 -17.74
C LYS A 210 -4.31 -4.56 -18.03
N GLN A 211 -4.36 -5.89 -18.20
CA GLN A 211 -5.58 -6.66 -18.47
C GLN A 211 -6.17 -7.26 -17.18
N GLY A 212 -5.60 -7.00 -16.02
CA GLY A 212 -6.04 -7.54 -14.74
C GLY A 212 -5.66 -9.01 -14.53
N ARG A 213 -4.71 -9.54 -15.29
CA ARG A 213 -4.24 -10.93 -15.16
C ARG A 213 -3.08 -10.99 -14.17
N LEU A 214 -3.20 -11.89 -13.21
CA LEU A 214 -2.15 -12.15 -12.24
C LEU A 214 -0.85 -12.57 -12.95
N GLN A 215 0.24 -11.91 -12.64
CA GLN A 215 1.57 -12.18 -13.19
C GLN A 215 2.44 -12.95 -12.21
N ASP A 216 2.42 -12.58 -10.94
CA ASP A 216 3.16 -13.31 -9.89
C ASP A 216 2.63 -12.96 -8.49
N VAL A 217 3.03 -13.78 -7.51
CA VAL A 217 2.65 -13.69 -6.11
C VAL A 217 3.89 -13.85 -5.23
N ILE A 218 4.01 -13.03 -4.20
CA ILE A 218 4.94 -13.26 -3.09
C ILE A 218 4.16 -13.42 -1.79
N ILE A 219 4.38 -14.54 -1.09
CA ILE A 219 3.75 -14.84 0.19
C ILE A 219 4.76 -14.58 1.30
N MET A 220 4.38 -13.77 2.28
CA MET A 220 5.22 -13.49 3.43
C MET A 220 4.45 -13.76 4.72
N HIS A 221 4.92 -14.74 5.50
CA HIS A 221 4.53 -14.88 6.90
C HIS A 221 5.04 -13.69 7.68
N ARG A 222 4.22 -13.04 8.50
CA ARG A 222 4.61 -11.78 9.14
C ARG A 222 4.26 -11.69 10.61
N LYS A 223 5.02 -10.85 11.32
CA LYS A 223 4.68 -10.38 12.67
C LYS A 223 4.54 -8.86 12.64
N LEU A 224 3.49 -8.37 13.28
CA LEU A 224 3.22 -6.95 13.37
C LEU A 224 3.82 -6.36 14.65
N GLN A 225 4.24 -5.11 14.55
CA GLN A 225 4.50 -4.23 15.67
C GLN A 225 3.92 -2.85 15.32
N ASP A 226 3.11 -2.30 16.20
CA ASP A 226 2.45 -0.99 16.01
C ASP A 226 1.73 -0.87 14.66
N GLY A 227 0.98 -1.92 14.27
CA GLY A 227 0.22 -1.97 13.02
C GLY A 227 1.05 -2.08 11.74
N SER A 228 2.37 -2.27 11.86
CA SER A 228 3.29 -2.41 10.72
C SER A 228 4.02 -3.75 10.78
N THR A 229 4.37 -4.31 9.61
CA THR A 229 5.20 -5.51 9.55
C THR A 229 6.59 -5.22 10.11
N ALA A 230 6.91 -5.82 11.25
CA ALA A 230 8.22 -5.73 11.90
C ALA A 230 9.16 -6.86 11.48
N TRP A 231 8.61 -8.05 11.26
CA TRP A 231 9.33 -9.22 10.80
C TRP A 231 8.52 -9.91 9.71
N ALA A 232 9.18 -10.41 8.68
CA ALA A 232 8.54 -11.18 7.63
C ALA A 232 9.50 -12.20 7.03
N GLU A 233 8.99 -13.38 6.70
CA GLU A 233 9.68 -14.47 6.02
C GLU A 233 8.96 -14.82 4.72
N VAL A 234 9.72 -14.93 3.63
CA VAL A 234 9.18 -15.40 2.36
C VAL A 234 8.95 -16.90 2.46
N VAL A 235 7.72 -17.34 2.22
CA VAL A 235 7.33 -18.74 2.30
C VAL A 235 6.62 -19.18 1.02
N GLU A 236 6.63 -20.50 0.79
CA GLU A 236 5.82 -21.13 -0.24
C GLU A 236 4.63 -21.83 0.43
N ASP A 237 3.41 -21.49 0.03
CA ASP A 237 2.19 -22.13 0.52
C ASP A 237 1.18 -22.22 -0.63
N ALA A 238 0.83 -23.45 -1.00
CA ALA A 238 -0.02 -23.70 -2.15
C ALA A 238 -1.48 -23.27 -1.94
N GLU A 239 -2.00 -23.37 -0.71
CA GLU A 239 -3.37 -22.97 -0.41
C GLU A 239 -3.52 -21.45 -0.39
N ILE A 240 -2.53 -20.74 0.19
CA ILE A 240 -2.47 -19.28 0.15
C ILE A 240 -2.33 -18.79 -1.31
N TYR A 241 -1.48 -19.43 -2.10
CA TYR A 241 -1.32 -19.08 -3.52
C TYR A 241 -2.63 -19.24 -4.29
N GLN A 242 -3.33 -20.38 -4.12
CA GLN A 242 -4.60 -20.64 -4.80
C GLN A 242 -5.70 -19.64 -4.41
N GLU A 243 -5.78 -19.27 -3.12
CA GLU A 243 -6.74 -18.27 -2.68
C GLU A 243 -6.39 -16.87 -3.23
N ALA A 244 -5.11 -16.48 -3.25
CA ALA A 244 -4.66 -15.23 -3.83
C ALA A 244 -4.92 -15.17 -5.35
N GLU A 245 -4.66 -16.27 -6.07
CA GLU A 245 -4.98 -16.39 -7.50
C GLU A 245 -6.49 -16.25 -7.76
N LYS A 246 -7.31 -16.91 -6.96
CA LYS A 246 -8.78 -16.83 -7.02
C LYS A 246 -9.26 -15.39 -6.82
N ILE A 247 -8.77 -14.73 -5.79
CA ILE A 247 -9.08 -13.32 -5.50
C ILE A 247 -8.67 -12.44 -6.69
N CYS A 248 -7.42 -12.55 -7.17
CA CYS A 248 -6.94 -11.75 -8.29
C CYS A 248 -7.73 -11.99 -9.58
N LYS A 249 -8.10 -13.23 -9.87
CA LYS A 249 -8.89 -13.60 -11.06
C LYS A 249 -10.29 -13.01 -11.04
N ALA A 250 -10.93 -12.97 -9.86
CA ALA A 250 -12.25 -12.36 -9.69
C ALA A 250 -12.17 -10.83 -9.63
N PHE A 251 -11.20 -10.28 -8.87
CA PHE A 251 -11.07 -8.85 -8.63
C PHE A 251 -10.49 -8.10 -9.83
N GLN A 252 -9.58 -8.73 -10.58
CA GLN A 252 -8.88 -8.14 -11.74
C GLN A 252 -8.32 -6.73 -11.44
N PRO A 253 -7.46 -6.59 -10.45
CA PRO A 253 -6.84 -5.30 -10.15
C PRO A 253 -5.89 -4.89 -11.28
N ARG A 254 -5.55 -3.60 -11.36
CA ARG A 254 -4.47 -3.10 -12.21
C ARG A 254 -3.27 -2.71 -11.36
N GLY A 255 -2.13 -3.33 -11.62
CA GLY A 255 -0.92 -3.15 -10.83
C GLY A 255 -0.96 -3.96 -9.51
N PRO A 256 -0.43 -3.40 -8.40
CA PRO A 256 -0.29 -4.13 -7.15
C PRO A 256 -1.61 -4.29 -6.39
N LEU A 257 -1.79 -5.48 -5.83
CA LEU A 257 -2.78 -5.78 -4.80
C LEU A 257 -2.05 -6.41 -3.62
N ASN A 258 -2.35 -5.96 -2.41
CA ASN A 258 -1.87 -6.60 -1.20
C ASN A 258 -3.03 -7.24 -0.45
N ILE A 259 -3.00 -8.57 -0.35
CA ILE A 259 -3.97 -9.38 0.38
C ILE A 259 -3.42 -9.63 1.79
N GLN A 260 -4.25 -9.43 2.81
CA GLN A 260 -3.94 -9.82 4.18
C GLN A 260 -4.87 -10.94 4.59
N LEU A 261 -4.28 -12.01 5.11
CA LEU A 261 -5.02 -13.20 5.48
C LEU A 261 -4.41 -13.88 6.71
N ARG A 262 -5.22 -14.71 7.36
CA ARG A 262 -4.78 -15.64 8.40
C ARG A 262 -5.23 -17.04 8.05
N LEU A 263 -4.50 -18.03 8.57
CA LEU A 263 -4.98 -19.41 8.53
C LEU A 263 -5.95 -19.63 9.68
N ASN A 264 -7.09 -20.24 9.37
CA ASN A 264 -8.05 -20.69 10.39
C ASN A 264 -7.57 -22.01 11.07
N ALA A 265 -8.39 -22.57 11.95
CA ALA A 265 -8.04 -23.78 12.70
C ALA A 265 -7.82 -25.02 11.80
N GLU A 266 -8.42 -25.05 10.62
CA GLU A 266 -8.25 -26.10 9.60
C GLU A 266 -7.06 -25.83 8.66
N GLY A 267 -6.30 -24.74 8.87
CA GLY A 267 -5.18 -24.35 8.02
C GLY A 267 -5.59 -23.61 6.73
N LYS A 268 -6.87 -23.27 6.55
CA LYS A 268 -7.34 -22.58 5.35
C LYS A 268 -7.06 -21.08 5.43
N PRO A 269 -6.57 -20.47 4.32
CA PRO A 269 -6.37 -19.03 4.25
C PRO A 269 -7.72 -18.30 4.22
N VAL A 270 -7.89 -17.32 5.10
CA VAL A 270 -9.08 -16.47 5.19
C VAL A 270 -8.66 -15.02 5.04
N CYS A 271 -9.09 -14.39 3.95
CA CYS A 271 -8.78 -12.99 3.65
C CYS A 271 -9.67 -12.06 4.48
N PHE A 272 -9.06 -11.07 5.14
CA PHE A 272 -9.76 -10.08 5.94
C PHE A 272 -9.48 -8.63 5.52
N GLU A 273 -8.58 -8.42 4.55
CA GLU A 273 -8.25 -7.07 4.05
C GLU A 273 -7.65 -7.13 2.64
N LEU A 274 -8.16 -6.27 1.76
CA LEU A 274 -7.63 -6.04 0.43
C LEU A 274 -7.09 -4.61 0.33
N ASN A 275 -5.80 -4.46 0.08
CA ASN A 275 -5.20 -3.16 -0.16
C ASN A 275 -4.88 -3.02 -1.65
N VAL A 276 -5.66 -2.23 -2.38
CA VAL A 276 -5.59 -2.09 -3.84
C VAL A 276 -4.47 -1.12 -4.23
N ARG A 277 -3.28 -1.40 -3.75
CA ARG A 277 -2.07 -0.57 -3.86
C ARG A 277 -0.82 -1.32 -3.40
N PHE A 278 0.34 -0.66 -3.53
CA PHE A 278 1.57 -1.05 -2.84
C PHE A 278 1.37 -1.15 -1.33
N SER A 279 2.24 -1.86 -0.65
CA SER A 279 2.15 -2.06 0.80
C SER A 279 3.43 -1.64 1.53
N GLY A 280 3.38 -1.61 2.86
CA GLY A 280 4.57 -1.33 3.68
C GLY A 280 5.67 -2.39 3.55
N THR A 281 5.38 -3.56 2.94
CA THR A 281 6.38 -4.61 2.67
C THR A 281 6.98 -4.54 1.26
N THR A 282 6.58 -3.60 0.41
CA THR A 282 7.13 -3.40 -0.94
C THR A 282 8.67 -3.40 -0.98
N PRO A 283 9.43 -2.71 -0.10
CA PRO A 283 10.89 -2.77 -0.15
C PRO A 283 11.47 -4.13 0.25
N MET A 284 10.80 -4.86 1.14
CA MET A 284 11.20 -6.22 1.51
C MET A 284 11.01 -7.17 0.32
N ARG A 285 9.86 -7.08 -0.34
CA ARG A 285 9.53 -7.85 -1.55
C ARG A 285 10.52 -7.61 -2.66
N ALA A 286 10.83 -6.34 -2.95
CA ALA A 286 11.81 -5.96 -3.96
C ALA A 286 13.20 -6.56 -3.67
N HIS A 287 13.62 -6.55 -2.40
CA HIS A 287 14.88 -7.18 -1.97
C HIS A 287 14.89 -8.69 -2.25
N PHE A 288 13.77 -9.36 -2.07
CA PHE A 288 13.64 -10.80 -2.35
C PHE A 288 13.29 -11.13 -3.80
N GLY A 289 13.40 -10.15 -4.71
CA GLY A 289 13.24 -10.38 -6.15
C GLY A 289 11.81 -10.22 -6.67
N TYR A 290 10.87 -9.78 -5.85
CA TYR A 290 9.51 -9.41 -6.26
C TYR A 290 9.43 -7.88 -6.42
N ARG A 291 9.74 -7.40 -7.63
CA ARG A 291 9.96 -5.98 -7.95
C ARG A 291 8.73 -5.37 -8.63
N ASP A 292 7.63 -5.33 -7.91
CA ASP A 292 6.32 -4.85 -8.40
C ASP A 292 6.33 -3.38 -8.84
N VAL A 293 7.15 -2.51 -8.22
CA VAL A 293 7.32 -1.10 -8.63
C VAL A 293 8.02 -1.03 -9.99
N GLU A 294 9.10 -1.80 -10.19
CA GLU A 294 9.79 -1.88 -11.48
C GLU A 294 8.91 -2.50 -12.56
N ALA A 295 8.10 -3.52 -12.22
CA ALA A 295 7.14 -4.13 -13.13
C ALA A 295 6.14 -3.10 -13.65
N MET A 296 5.58 -2.27 -12.76
CA MET A 296 4.68 -1.20 -13.16
C MET A 296 5.34 -0.20 -14.12
N ILE A 297 6.57 0.22 -13.83
CA ILE A 297 7.31 1.13 -14.70
C ILE A 297 7.60 0.47 -16.06
N SER A 298 8.07 -0.78 -16.06
CA SER A 298 8.38 -1.53 -17.28
C SER A 298 7.15 -1.67 -18.17
N GLU A 299 6.02 -2.04 -17.57
CA GLU A 299 4.79 -2.28 -18.33
C GLU A 299 4.14 -0.99 -18.84
N TYR A 300 4.03 0.04 -17.98
CA TYR A 300 3.20 1.20 -18.29
C TYR A 300 3.98 2.37 -18.90
N VAL A 301 5.28 2.51 -18.59
CA VAL A 301 6.12 3.58 -19.14
C VAL A 301 6.93 3.07 -20.33
N PHE A 302 7.60 1.93 -20.17
CA PHE A 302 8.49 1.40 -21.23
C PHE A 302 7.78 0.45 -22.19
N ASN A 303 6.57 0.00 -21.86
CA ASN A 303 5.82 -1.03 -22.61
C ASN A 303 6.67 -2.29 -22.87
N GLN A 304 7.40 -2.73 -21.84
CA GLN A 304 8.29 -3.89 -21.87
C GLN A 304 7.73 -5.07 -21.09
N PRO A 305 8.20 -6.30 -21.36
CA PRO A 305 7.90 -7.49 -20.57
C PRO A 305 8.31 -7.33 -19.11
N ILE A 306 7.58 -7.96 -18.20
CA ILE A 306 7.74 -7.81 -16.74
C ILE A 306 8.16 -9.10 -16.02
N GLU A 307 8.28 -10.22 -16.72
CA GLU A 307 8.58 -11.54 -16.12
C GLU A 307 9.90 -11.52 -15.36
N SER A 308 10.88 -10.75 -15.83
CA SER A 308 12.18 -10.60 -15.15
C SER A 308 12.10 -9.84 -13.83
N CYS A 309 10.99 -9.15 -13.56
CA CYS A 309 10.76 -8.46 -12.30
C CYS A 309 10.39 -9.40 -11.15
N PHE A 310 10.03 -10.64 -11.47
CA PHE A 310 9.52 -11.61 -10.50
C PHE A 310 10.43 -12.84 -10.44
N GLN A 311 11.48 -12.76 -9.62
CA GLN A 311 12.42 -13.84 -9.34
C GLN A 311 12.53 -14.02 -7.83
N VAL A 312 11.42 -14.47 -7.24
CA VAL A 312 11.29 -14.58 -5.78
C VAL A 312 12.29 -15.59 -5.22
N ARG A 313 12.95 -15.19 -4.15
CA ARG A 313 13.89 -16.02 -3.39
C ARG A 313 13.54 -16.01 -1.90
N PRO A 314 13.81 -17.10 -1.18
CA PRO A 314 13.55 -17.18 0.25
C PRO A 314 14.41 -16.18 1.03
N GLY A 315 13.94 -15.78 2.20
CA GLY A 315 14.66 -14.94 3.12
C GLY A 315 13.78 -14.33 4.20
N ILE A 316 14.43 -13.71 5.18
CA ILE A 316 13.80 -13.05 6.31
C ILE A 316 14.15 -11.58 6.28
N ALA A 317 13.15 -10.72 6.47
CA ALA A 317 13.31 -9.28 6.65
C ALA A 317 12.91 -8.90 8.07
N VAL A 318 13.74 -8.08 8.70
CA VAL A 318 13.43 -7.47 10.01
C VAL A 318 13.48 -5.96 9.84
N ARG A 319 12.43 -5.29 10.25
CA ARG A 319 12.39 -3.81 10.25
C ARG A 319 13.07 -3.30 11.49
N TYR A 320 13.88 -2.28 11.33
CA TYR A 320 14.52 -1.56 12.43
C TYR A 320 14.37 -0.05 12.21
N THR A 321 14.51 0.70 13.31
CA THR A 321 14.49 2.17 13.26
C THR A 321 15.90 2.68 12.97
N ASN A 322 15.99 3.73 12.15
CA ASN A 322 17.22 4.45 11.87
C ASN A 322 16.92 5.95 11.79
N GLU A 323 17.90 6.80 12.09
CA GLU A 323 17.79 8.24 12.07
C GLU A 323 18.30 8.80 10.74
N MET A 324 17.70 9.91 10.33
CA MET A 324 18.19 10.76 9.25
C MET A 324 18.48 12.14 9.83
N TYR A 325 19.69 12.64 9.60
CA TYR A 325 20.10 13.96 10.06
C TYR A 325 19.90 14.95 8.92
N ILE A 326 19.17 16.02 9.21
CA ILE A 326 18.76 17.03 8.23
C ILE A 326 19.49 18.33 8.54
N ASP A 327 19.94 19.04 7.54
CA ASP A 327 20.60 20.36 7.69
C ASP A 327 19.66 21.35 8.37
N THR A 328 20.19 22.13 9.32
CA THR A 328 19.42 23.15 10.03
C THR A 328 18.78 24.14 9.08
N GLY A 329 17.48 24.33 9.21
CA GLY A 329 16.71 25.26 8.36
C GLY A 329 16.25 24.69 7.01
N ALA A 330 16.58 23.43 6.67
CA ALA A 330 16.14 22.83 5.42
C ALA A 330 14.62 22.68 5.34
N ASP A 331 13.97 22.32 6.45
CA ASP A 331 12.53 22.23 6.57
C ASP A 331 11.84 23.61 6.52
N GLU A 332 12.45 24.64 7.15
CA GLU A 332 11.96 26.02 7.09
C GLU A 332 12.06 26.57 5.65
N LEU A 333 13.16 26.28 4.94
CA LEU A 333 13.37 26.68 3.55
C LEU A 333 12.33 26.03 2.65
N LEU A 334 12.10 24.72 2.81
CA LEU A 334 11.11 23.96 2.08
C LEU A 334 9.69 24.50 2.34
N GLN A 335 9.36 24.78 3.60
CA GLN A 335 8.06 25.35 3.94
C GLN A 335 7.85 26.74 3.35
N LYS A 336 8.88 27.60 3.38
CA LYS A 336 8.80 28.96 2.84
C LYS A 336 8.63 29.00 1.33
N ASN A 337 9.36 28.14 0.60
CA ASN A 337 9.37 28.13 -0.86
C ASN A 337 8.30 27.20 -1.46
N GLY A 338 7.80 26.21 -0.69
CA GLY A 338 6.91 25.15 -1.17
C GLY A 338 7.64 24.03 -1.92
N TYR A 339 8.95 24.20 -2.20
CA TYR A 339 9.79 23.22 -2.89
C TYR A 339 11.27 23.37 -2.56
N ASP A 340 12.05 22.29 -2.78
CA ASP A 340 13.50 22.29 -2.83
C ASP A 340 13.98 21.37 -3.97
N LEU A 341 14.73 21.91 -4.91
CA LEU A 341 15.23 21.20 -6.10
C LEU A 341 16.57 20.50 -5.88
N GLU A 342 17.16 20.65 -4.70
CA GLU A 342 18.45 20.07 -4.30
C GLU A 342 18.30 19.26 -2.98
N MET A 343 17.09 18.74 -2.72
CA MET A 343 16.78 18.05 -1.46
C MET A 343 17.72 16.88 -1.17
N GLY A 344 18.18 16.18 -2.19
CA GLY A 344 19.15 15.09 -2.05
C GLY A 344 20.47 15.48 -1.40
N ASN A 345 20.80 16.77 -1.34
CA ASN A 345 22.02 17.32 -0.71
C ASN A 345 21.78 17.85 0.72
N ARG A 346 20.52 17.79 1.25
CA ARG A 346 20.12 18.40 2.52
C ARG A 346 20.14 17.43 3.70
N HIS A 347 20.62 16.21 3.52
CA HIS A 347 20.61 15.22 4.60
C HIS A 347 21.85 14.34 4.59
N THR A 348 22.13 13.78 5.77
CA THR A 348 23.11 12.71 5.95
C THR A 348 22.43 11.51 6.58
N VAL A 349 22.53 10.37 5.93
CA VAL A 349 22.17 9.07 6.52
C VAL A 349 23.47 8.43 6.98
N ILE A 350 23.59 8.14 8.27
CA ILE A 350 24.71 7.33 8.76
C ILE A 350 24.45 5.90 8.30
N GLU A 351 25.00 5.53 7.14
CA GLU A 351 25.10 4.12 6.77
C GLU A 351 25.94 3.43 7.86
N GLN A 352 25.36 2.38 8.47
CA GLN A 352 26.13 1.55 9.38
C GLN A 352 27.40 1.11 8.66
N MET A 353 28.53 1.39 9.30
CA MET A 353 29.87 1.10 8.80
C MET A 353 29.90 -0.24 8.11
N ARG A 354 30.23 -0.24 6.82
CA ARG A 354 30.64 -1.45 6.12
C ARG A 354 31.80 -2.05 6.89
N ARG A 355 31.57 -3.19 7.51
CA ARG A 355 32.64 -4.01 8.09
C ARG A 355 33.38 -4.70 6.96
#